data_f3eb62ba9990ef27d04ef28ee5f4e8c7
#
_entry.id   f3eb62ba9990ef27d04ef28ee5f4e8c7
#
_cell.length_a   1.000
_cell.length_b   1.000
_cell.length_c   1.000
_cell.angle_alpha   90.00
_cell.angle_beta   90.00
_cell.angle_gamma   90.00
#
_symmetry.space_group_name_H-M   'P 1'
#
loop_
_entity.id
_entity.type
_entity.pdbx_description
1 polymer ?
#
loop_
_entity_poly.entity_id
_entity_poly.type
_entity_poly.pdbx_seq_one_letter_code
_entity_poly.pdbx_strand_id
1 'polypeptide(L)'
;MGTQRAAVPIAPVVPRAFATSMRAAQAIVVDPESPGGINSPHGLILFDGVCVLCSRGCRFVSKRDRRGYFRYVPIQLAEGRPLAEQLGIDPDRPDSFAFVAAGYAYVKSEAALRIARELPHWQWTWVFHFIPRRIRDAIYDLIARNRYRWFGRRDACMLPNLDRSWPP
;
A
#
# COMPACT_ATOMS: atom_id res chain seq x y z
N MET A 1 14.73 -3.90 -48.41
CA MET A 1 14.87 -4.63 -47.13
C MET A 1 15.49 -3.66 -46.15
N GLY A 2 14.67 -2.93 -45.41
CA GLY A 2 15.09 -1.90 -44.45
C GLY A 2 14.70 -2.32 -43.04
N THR A 3 15.66 -2.71 -42.24
CA THR A 3 15.51 -3.00 -40.80
C THR A 3 15.34 -1.71 -40.03
N GLN A 4 14.11 -1.37 -39.65
CA GLN A 4 13.86 -0.33 -38.67
C GLN A 4 14.28 -0.82 -37.30
N ARG A 5 15.36 -0.22 -36.74
CA ARG A 5 15.71 -0.33 -35.34
C ARG A 5 14.68 0.43 -34.52
N ALA A 6 13.91 -0.29 -33.74
CA ALA A 6 13.05 0.30 -32.72
C ALA A 6 13.91 1.05 -31.69
N ALA A 7 13.63 2.35 -31.54
CA ALA A 7 14.25 3.17 -30.50
C ALA A 7 13.69 2.73 -29.14
N VAL A 8 14.59 2.28 -28.25
CA VAL A 8 14.28 2.03 -26.85
C VAL A 8 14.12 3.39 -26.14
N PRO A 9 12.98 3.69 -25.51
CA PRO A 9 12.85 4.93 -24.76
C PRO A 9 13.72 4.85 -23.52
N ILE A 10 14.65 5.81 -23.41
CA ILE A 10 15.49 6.00 -22.24
C ILE A 10 14.62 6.53 -21.10
N ALA A 11 14.35 5.70 -20.10
CA ALA A 11 13.69 6.12 -18.87
C ALA A 11 14.56 7.20 -18.16
N PRO A 12 13.97 8.27 -17.60
CA PRO A 12 14.73 9.25 -16.86
C PRO A 12 15.28 8.61 -15.57
N VAL A 13 16.61 8.52 -15.52
CA VAL A 13 17.34 8.15 -14.30
C VAL A 13 17.16 9.27 -13.30
N VAL A 14 16.31 9.07 -12.30
CA VAL A 14 16.17 9.98 -11.16
C VAL A 14 17.41 9.78 -10.28
N PRO A 15 18.25 10.81 -10.08
CA PRO A 15 19.47 10.66 -9.29
C PRO A 15 19.13 10.39 -7.82
N ARG A 16 19.80 9.41 -7.24
CA ARG A 16 19.71 8.97 -5.82
C ARG A 16 19.98 10.08 -4.78
N ALA A 17 20.35 11.29 -5.21
CA ALA A 17 20.75 12.40 -4.33
C ALA A 17 19.59 13.20 -3.70
N PHE A 18 18.33 12.92 -4.03
CA PHE A 18 17.16 13.67 -3.51
C PHE A 18 16.48 13.04 -2.30
N ALA A 19 17.03 11.95 -1.75
CA ALA A 19 16.39 11.22 -0.65
C ALA A 19 16.48 11.89 0.74
N THR A 20 17.16 13.04 0.87
CA THR A 20 17.47 13.56 2.22
C THR A 20 16.71 14.80 2.65
N SER A 21 15.86 15.41 1.84
CA SER A 21 15.26 16.71 2.21
C SER A 21 13.79 16.95 1.88
N MET A 22 12.94 15.94 1.84
CA MET A 22 11.49 16.21 1.75
C MET A 22 10.69 15.41 2.77
N ARG A 23 10.60 15.97 3.99
CA ARG A 23 9.66 15.59 5.07
C ARG A 23 8.21 16.03 4.80
N ALA A 24 7.81 16.14 3.55
CA ALA A 24 6.43 16.41 3.16
C ALA A 24 5.88 15.19 2.44
N ALA A 25 4.66 14.75 2.85
CA ALA A 25 3.82 13.71 2.28
C ALA A 25 4.54 12.86 1.19
N GLN A 26 5.14 11.74 1.58
CA GLN A 26 5.81 10.86 0.63
C GLN A 26 4.75 10.14 -0.21
N ALA A 27 4.26 10.84 -1.23
CA ALA A 27 3.65 10.18 -2.37
C ALA A 27 4.83 9.64 -3.20
N ILE A 28 5.12 8.36 -3.06
CA ILE A 28 6.12 7.69 -3.88
C ILE A 28 5.45 7.41 -5.21
N VAL A 29 6.02 7.92 -6.31
CA VAL A 29 5.56 7.59 -7.66
C VAL A 29 5.93 6.13 -7.92
N VAL A 30 4.93 5.31 -8.20
CA VAL A 30 5.12 3.88 -8.52
C VAL A 30 5.25 3.74 -10.03
N ASP A 31 6.22 2.95 -10.48
CA ASP A 31 6.45 2.73 -11.91
C ASP A 31 5.22 2.13 -12.61
N PRO A 32 4.85 2.65 -13.81
CA PRO A 32 3.65 2.23 -14.53
C PRO A 32 3.69 0.75 -14.98
N GLU A 33 4.85 0.16 -15.09
CA GLU A 33 5.04 -1.24 -15.51
C GLU A 33 5.05 -2.25 -14.36
N SER A 34 4.94 -1.77 -13.11
CA SER A 34 4.83 -2.67 -11.95
C SER A 34 3.48 -3.43 -11.99
N PRO A 35 3.41 -4.69 -11.48
CA PRO A 35 2.17 -5.48 -11.44
C PRO A 35 0.99 -4.84 -10.68
N GLY A 36 1.22 -3.71 -10.02
CA GLY A 36 0.21 -2.83 -9.44
C GLY A 36 -0.01 -1.54 -10.22
N GLY A 37 0.33 -1.52 -11.51
CA GLY A 37 0.48 -0.36 -12.40
C GLY A 37 -0.54 0.76 -12.19
N ILE A 38 -0.07 1.97 -12.40
CA ILE A 38 -0.69 3.30 -12.18
C ILE A 38 -2.06 3.46 -12.85
N ASN A 39 -2.36 2.64 -13.84
CA ASN A 39 -3.59 2.70 -14.62
C ASN A 39 -4.72 1.81 -14.06
N SER A 40 -4.54 1.21 -12.89
CA SER A 40 -5.65 0.50 -12.27
C SER A 40 -6.67 1.52 -11.76
N PRO A 41 -7.95 1.43 -12.18
CA PRO A 41 -9.02 2.27 -11.65
C PRO A 41 -9.30 1.97 -10.17
N HIS A 42 -8.55 1.06 -9.58
CA HIS A 42 -8.72 0.52 -8.24
C HIS A 42 -7.55 0.89 -7.34
N GLY A 43 -7.84 1.09 -6.06
CA GLY A 43 -6.81 1.27 -5.04
C GLY A 43 -6.21 -0.07 -4.61
N LEU A 44 -4.88 -0.17 -4.56
CA LEU A 44 -4.18 -1.38 -4.12
C LEU A 44 -3.76 -1.21 -2.65
N ILE A 45 -4.12 -2.18 -1.82
CA ILE A 45 -3.67 -2.27 -0.42
C ILE A 45 -2.61 -3.36 -0.32
N LEU A 46 -1.36 -2.94 -0.09
CA LEU A 46 -0.25 -3.83 0.19
C LEU A 46 -0.15 -4.03 1.70
N PHE A 47 -0.26 -5.26 2.17
CA PHE A 47 -0.36 -5.55 3.61
C PHE A 47 0.43 -6.78 4.04
N ASP A 48 0.74 -6.86 5.32
CA ASP A 48 1.37 -8.03 5.93
C ASP A 48 0.35 -9.17 6.13
N GLY A 49 0.43 -10.19 5.29
CA GLY A 49 -0.50 -11.32 5.28
C GLY A 49 -0.40 -12.25 6.49
N VAL A 50 0.72 -12.25 7.23
CA VAL A 50 0.90 -13.07 8.44
C VAL A 50 0.46 -12.33 9.71
N CYS A 51 0.25 -11.02 9.64
CA CYS A 51 -0.20 -10.20 10.74
C CYS A 51 -1.71 -10.32 10.96
N VAL A 52 -2.13 -10.72 12.14
CA VAL A 52 -3.57 -10.84 12.47
C VAL A 52 -4.29 -9.49 12.41
N LEU A 53 -3.67 -8.42 12.91
CA LEU A 53 -4.23 -7.08 12.87
C LEU A 53 -4.43 -6.61 11.41
N CYS A 54 -3.42 -6.78 10.56
CA CYS A 54 -3.46 -6.37 9.17
C CYS A 54 -4.55 -7.12 8.38
N SER A 55 -4.61 -8.44 8.56
CA SER A 55 -5.64 -9.28 7.94
C SER A 55 -7.06 -8.91 8.40
N ARG A 56 -7.24 -8.58 9.70
CA ARG A 56 -8.53 -8.09 10.22
C ARG A 56 -8.88 -6.73 9.62
N GLY A 57 -7.90 -5.83 9.47
CA GLY A 57 -8.07 -4.54 8.81
C GLY A 57 -8.51 -4.69 7.36
N CYS A 58 -7.84 -5.53 6.57
CA CYS A 58 -8.24 -5.81 5.19
C CYS A 58 -9.65 -6.41 5.10
N ARG A 59 -10.01 -7.34 6.00
CA ARG A 59 -11.37 -7.89 6.07
C ARG A 59 -12.41 -6.85 6.44
N PHE A 60 -12.09 -5.93 7.35
CA PHE A 60 -12.96 -4.81 7.70
C PHE A 60 -13.23 -3.90 6.50
N VAL A 61 -12.19 -3.55 5.74
CA VAL A 61 -12.29 -2.74 4.52
C VAL A 61 -13.10 -3.50 3.46
N SER A 62 -12.78 -4.76 3.18
CA SER A 62 -13.46 -5.58 2.16
C SER A 62 -14.97 -5.71 2.42
N LYS A 63 -15.39 -5.89 3.67
CA LYS A 63 -16.82 -5.95 4.01
C LYS A 63 -17.58 -4.65 3.75
N ARG A 64 -16.89 -3.51 3.70
CA ARG A 64 -17.47 -2.18 3.49
C ARG A 64 -17.28 -1.64 2.08
N ASP A 65 -16.36 -2.23 1.34
CA ASP A 65 -16.09 -1.91 -0.05
C ASP A 65 -17.19 -2.50 -0.95
N ARG A 66 -18.31 -1.82 -1.03
CA ARG A 66 -19.45 -2.24 -1.88
C ARG A 66 -19.15 -2.13 -3.37
N ARG A 67 -18.18 -1.29 -3.74
CA ARG A 67 -17.83 -1.03 -5.14
C ARG A 67 -16.76 -1.99 -5.66
N GLY A 68 -16.11 -2.77 -4.77
CA GLY A 68 -14.94 -3.58 -5.14
C GLY A 68 -13.76 -2.71 -5.56
N TYR A 69 -13.62 -1.54 -4.93
CA TYR A 69 -12.58 -0.56 -5.28
C TYR A 69 -11.18 -1.03 -4.88
N PHE A 70 -11.05 -1.83 -3.83
CA PHE A 70 -9.74 -2.20 -3.29
C PHE A 70 -9.29 -3.56 -3.79
N ARG A 71 -8.04 -3.61 -4.29
CA ARG A 71 -7.27 -4.83 -4.49
C ARG A 71 -6.36 -5.06 -3.29
N TYR A 72 -6.27 -6.29 -2.82
CA TYR A 72 -5.48 -6.65 -1.64
C TYR A 72 -4.31 -7.53 -2.05
N VAL A 73 -3.08 -7.08 -1.77
CA VAL A 73 -1.86 -7.80 -2.12
C VAL A 73 -1.05 -8.04 -0.85
N PRO A 74 -0.90 -9.30 -0.41
CA PRO A 74 0.01 -9.63 0.67
C PRO A 74 1.46 -9.42 0.24
N ILE A 75 2.27 -8.81 1.11
CA ILE A 75 3.69 -8.56 0.88
C ILE A 75 4.47 -9.86 0.61
N GLN A 76 4.04 -10.98 1.22
CA GLN A 76 4.70 -12.27 1.09
C GLN A 76 4.51 -12.95 -0.27
N LEU A 77 3.56 -12.50 -1.08
CA LEU A 77 3.34 -13.07 -2.41
C LEU A 77 4.36 -12.52 -3.43
N ALA A 78 4.54 -13.29 -4.52
CA ALA A 78 5.47 -12.94 -5.59
C ALA A 78 5.22 -11.55 -6.20
N GLU A 79 3.95 -11.10 -6.27
CA GLU A 79 3.59 -9.77 -6.77
C GLU A 79 3.76 -8.66 -5.71
N GLY A 80 3.65 -8.99 -4.43
CA GLY A 80 3.73 -8.02 -3.33
C GLY A 80 5.15 -7.66 -2.93
N ARG A 81 6.07 -8.63 -3.01
CA ARG A 81 7.47 -8.45 -2.59
C ARG A 81 8.19 -7.33 -3.36
N PRO A 82 8.20 -7.32 -4.71
CA PRO A 82 8.86 -6.24 -5.46
C PRO A 82 8.27 -4.87 -5.16
N LEU A 83 6.95 -4.80 -5.01
CA LEU A 83 6.27 -3.55 -4.69
C LEU A 83 6.63 -3.05 -3.28
N ALA A 84 6.73 -3.94 -2.30
CA ALA A 84 7.19 -3.59 -0.95
C ALA A 84 8.61 -3.01 -0.97
N GLU A 85 9.53 -3.66 -1.70
CA GLU A 85 10.91 -3.22 -1.85
C GLU A 85 11.01 -1.84 -2.51
N GLN A 86 10.23 -1.57 -3.57
CA GLN A 86 10.14 -0.25 -4.22
C GLN A 86 9.67 0.83 -3.24
N LEU A 87 8.77 0.48 -2.32
CA LEU A 87 8.24 1.40 -1.31
C LEU A 87 9.12 1.51 -0.06
N GLY A 88 10.26 0.81 -0.03
CA GLY A 88 11.19 0.80 1.12
C GLY A 88 10.64 0.04 2.33
N ILE A 89 9.67 -0.86 2.12
CA ILE A 89 9.12 -1.76 3.14
C ILE A 89 9.89 -3.09 3.04
N ASP A 90 10.51 -3.52 4.14
CA ASP A 90 11.19 -4.82 4.20
C ASP A 90 10.16 -5.96 4.09
N PRO A 91 10.20 -6.80 3.04
CA PRO A 91 9.21 -7.86 2.85
C PRO A 91 9.22 -8.95 3.93
N ASP A 92 10.38 -9.16 4.55
CA ASP A 92 10.56 -10.19 5.58
C ASP A 92 10.19 -9.69 6.97
N ARG A 93 10.29 -8.37 7.18
CA ARG A 93 9.94 -7.69 8.44
C ARG A 93 9.15 -6.41 8.18
N PRO A 94 7.96 -6.49 7.57
CA PRO A 94 7.20 -5.30 7.21
C PRO A 94 6.91 -4.45 8.44
N ASP A 95 7.24 -3.17 8.40
CA ASP A 95 6.97 -2.20 9.46
C ASP A 95 5.69 -1.41 9.21
N SER A 96 5.21 -1.42 7.97
CA SER A 96 3.99 -0.73 7.59
C SER A 96 3.23 -1.47 6.49
N PHE A 97 2.01 -1.00 6.22
CA PHE A 97 1.28 -1.31 5.00
C PHE A 97 1.28 -0.10 4.08
N ALA A 98 0.97 -0.32 2.81
CA ALA A 98 0.86 0.75 1.84
C ALA A 98 -0.50 0.75 1.13
N PHE A 99 -0.93 1.93 0.72
CA PHE A 99 -2.06 2.14 -0.16
C PHE A 99 -1.58 2.83 -1.43
N VAL A 100 -1.80 2.21 -2.58
CA VAL A 100 -1.40 2.74 -3.88
C VAL A 100 -2.66 3.08 -4.67
N ALA A 101 -2.74 4.32 -5.12
CA ALA A 101 -3.84 4.80 -5.94
C ALA A 101 -3.39 5.95 -6.85
N ALA A 102 -3.87 5.99 -8.08
CA ALA A 102 -3.59 7.03 -9.05
C ALA A 102 -2.08 7.34 -9.21
N GLY A 103 -1.23 6.31 -9.18
CA GLY A 103 0.22 6.45 -9.33
C GLY A 103 0.97 6.90 -8.08
N TYR A 104 0.29 7.03 -6.96
CA TYR A 104 0.89 7.45 -5.70
C TYR A 104 0.78 6.37 -4.65
N ALA A 105 1.85 6.15 -3.90
CA ALA A 105 1.85 5.26 -2.75
C ALA A 105 1.84 6.06 -1.45
N TYR A 106 0.99 5.64 -0.54
CA TYR A 106 0.83 6.20 0.79
C TYR A 106 1.14 5.13 1.82
N VAL A 107 1.81 5.50 2.90
CA VAL A 107 2.20 4.58 3.97
C VAL A 107 1.73 5.07 5.33
N LYS A 108 1.73 4.17 6.33
CA LYS A 108 1.42 4.47 7.74
C LYS A 108 0.04 5.12 7.91
N SER A 109 -0.03 6.18 8.72
CA SER A 109 -1.29 6.86 9.06
C SER A 109 -1.97 7.50 7.84
N GLU A 110 -1.20 7.96 6.87
CA GLU A 110 -1.74 8.56 5.65
C GLU A 110 -2.47 7.52 4.79
N ALA A 111 -1.91 6.31 4.64
CA ALA A 111 -2.57 5.21 3.95
C ALA A 111 -3.91 4.85 4.62
N ALA A 112 -3.93 4.75 5.95
CA ALA A 112 -5.15 4.43 6.69
C ALA A 112 -6.26 5.45 6.47
N LEU A 113 -5.95 6.74 6.53
CA LEU A 113 -6.93 7.81 6.34
C LEU A 113 -7.46 7.86 4.90
N ARG A 114 -6.60 7.61 3.90
CA ARG A 114 -7.03 7.56 2.50
C ARG A 114 -7.92 6.36 2.21
N ILE A 115 -7.60 5.19 2.74
CA ILE A 115 -8.48 4.02 2.66
C ILE A 115 -9.84 4.33 3.31
N ALA A 116 -9.82 4.90 4.52
CA ALA A 116 -11.06 5.24 5.22
C ALA A 116 -11.93 6.25 4.46
N ARG A 117 -11.33 7.20 3.74
CA ARG A 117 -12.04 8.17 2.91
C ARG A 117 -12.83 7.52 1.77
N GLU A 118 -12.32 6.44 1.19
CA GLU A 118 -13.00 5.70 0.11
C GLU A 118 -14.15 4.82 0.63
N LEU A 119 -14.21 4.56 1.95
CA LEU A 119 -15.26 3.75 2.54
C LEU A 119 -16.51 4.57 2.84
N PRO A 120 -17.72 4.04 2.55
CA PRO A 120 -18.99 4.69 2.91
C PRO A 120 -19.07 4.83 4.43
N HIS A 121 -19.54 5.99 4.90
CA HIS A 121 -19.72 6.34 6.32
C HIS A 121 -18.42 6.51 7.12
N TRP A 122 -17.24 6.39 6.52
CA TRP A 122 -15.95 6.57 7.19
C TRP A 122 -15.23 7.86 6.80
N GLN A 123 -15.83 8.66 5.94
CA GLN A 123 -15.26 9.92 5.44
C GLN A 123 -15.01 10.94 6.57
N TRP A 124 -15.75 10.87 7.66
CA TRP A 124 -15.56 11.72 8.83
C TRP A 124 -14.17 11.55 9.47
N THR A 125 -13.52 10.41 9.27
CA THR A 125 -12.16 10.17 9.77
C THR A 125 -11.14 11.13 9.19
N TRP A 126 -11.51 11.85 8.12
CA TRP A 126 -10.69 12.92 7.55
C TRP A 126 -10.38 14.04 8.57
N VAL A 127 -11.19 14.20 9.60
CA VAL A 127 -10.92 15.13 10.71
C VAL A 127 -9.57 14.85 11.38
N PHE A 128 -9.10 13.61 11.39
CA PHE A 128 -7.78 13.27 11.92
C PHE A 128 -6.60 13.87 11.13
N HIS A 129 -6.85 14.43 9.93
CA HIS A 129 -5.83 15.19 9.20
C HIS A 129 -5.41 16.47 9.93
N PHE A 130 -6.26 17.04 10.80
CA PHE A 130 -5.90 18.17 11.65
C PHE A 130 -4.86 17.81 12.70
N ILE A 131 -4.71 16.52 13.04
CA ILE A 131 -3.64 16.06 13.92
C ILE A 131 -2.32 16.07 13.14
N PRO A 132 -1.27 16.72 13.65
CA PRO A 132 0.02 16.73 12.99
C PRO A 132 0.50 15.31 12.62
N ARG A 133 0.98 15.13 11.40
CA ARG A 133 1.40 13.82 10.88
C ARG A 133 2.39 13.11 11.81
N ARG A 134 3.31 13.87 12.43
CA ARG A 134 4.29 13.30 13.37
C ARG A 134 3.63 12.55 14.53
N ILE A 135 2.54 13.08 15.07
CA ILE A 135 1.79 12.46 16.18
C ILE A 135 1.07 11.21 15.66
N ARG A 136 0.38 11.31 14.51
CA ARG A 136 -0.32 10.18 13.90
C ARG A 136 0.62 9.02 13.58
N ASP A 137 1.77 9.33 12.98
CA ASP A 137 2.76 8.33 12.60
C ASP A 137 3.46 7.74 13.84
N ALA A 138 3.68 8.51 14.91
CA ALA A 138 4.21 7.99 16.18
C ALA A 138 3.25 6.96 16.81
N ILE A 139 1.95 7.24 16.82
CA ILE A 139 0.92 6.29 17.29
C ILE A 139 0.90 5.05 16.39
N TYR A 140 0.94 5.25 15.08
CA TYR A 140 1.00 4.15 14.12
C TYR A 140 2.22 3.25 14.38
N ASP A 141 3.42 3.84 14.51
CA ASP A 141 4.67 3.11 14.75
C ASP A 141 4.66 2.36 16.08
N LEU A 142 4.03 2.92 17.12
CA LEU A 142 3.83 2.24 18.39
C LEU A 142 3.00 0.95 18.20
N ILE A 143 1.87 1.05 17.48
CA ILE A 143 1.00 -0.08 17.19
C ILE A 143 1.73 -1.08 16.28
N ALA A 144 2.40 -0.61 15.23
CA ALA A 144 3.11 -1.45 14.26
C ALA A 144 4.22 -2.28 14.92
N ARG A 145 5.00 -1.68 15.82
CA ARG A 145 6.06 -2.40 16.56
C ARG A 145 5.52 -3.47 17.52
N ASN A 146 4.35 -3.24 18.08
CA ASN A 146 3.75 -4.15 19.06
C ASN A 146 2.69 -5.08 18.49
N ARG A 147 2.34 -4.97 17.20
CA ARG A 147 1.19 -5.65 16.59
C ARG A 147 1.24 -7.17 16.71
N TYR A 148 2.42 -7.77 16.58
CA TYR A 148 2.57 -9.23 16.73
C TYR A 148 2.41 -9.67 18.18
N ARG A 149 2.88 -8.86 19.14
CA ARG A 149 2.75 -9.13 20.57
C ARG A 149 1.31 -8.97 21.04
N TRP A 150 0.59 -7.98 20.53
CA TRP A 150 -0.77 -7.67 20.97
C TRP A 150 -1.85 -8.47 20.24
N PHE A 151 -1.67 -8.71 18.96
CA PHE A 151 -2.69 -9.31 18.10
C PHE A 151 -2.29 -10.70 17.58
N GLY A 152 -1.02 -11.04 17.67
CA GLY A 152 -0.46 -12.31 17.21
C GLY A 152 0.01 -12.31 15.76
N ARG A 153 0.78 -13.33 15.44
CA ARG A 153 1.28 -13.66 14.10
C ARG A 153 0.76 -15.06 13.73
N ARG A 154 0.54 -15.29 12.45
CA ARG A 154 0.16 -16.61 11.92
C ARG A 154 1.29 -17.20 11.09
N ASP A 155 1.34 -18.51 11.03
CA ASP A 155 2.36 -19.23 10.26
C ASP A 155 2.07 -19.24 8.76
N ALA A 156 0.82 -18.97 8.36
CA ALA A 156 0.41 -18.90 6.97
C ALA A 156 -0.20 -17.54 6.63
N CYS A 157 0.09 -17.07 5.42
CA CYS A 157 -0.54 -15.88 4.85
C CYS A 157 -2.05 -16.12 4.74
N MET A 158 -2.85 -15.32 5.44
CA MET A 158 -4.30 -15.31 5.28
C MET A 158 -4.66 -14.31 4.20
N LEU A 159 -4.93 -14.82 3.02
CA LEU A 159 -5.78 -14.09 2.09
C LEU A 159 -7.15 -13.95 2.79
N PRO A 160 -7.67 -12.75 3.03
CA PRO A 160 -9.09 -12.63 3.29
C PRO A 160 -9.77 -13.39 2.14
N ASN A 161 -10.78 -14.24 2.42
CA ASN A 161 -11.54 -14.89 1.36
C ASN A 161 -12.08 -13.79 0.44
N LEU A 162 -11.30 -13.47 -0.55
CA LEU A 162 -11.60 -12.55 -1.63
C LEU A 162 -12.18 -13.42 -2.75
N ASP A 163 -13.25 -14.20 -2.42
CA ASP A 163 -14.09 -14.89 -3.40
C ASP A 163 -14.86 -13.93 -4.33
N ARG A 164 -14.51 -12.66 -4.28
CA ARG A 164 -14.79 -11.77 -5.39
C ARG A 164 -13.58 -11.80 -6.30
N SER A 165 -13.60 -12.79 -7.20
CA SER A 165 -12.84 -12.75 -8.42
C SER A 165 -12.78 -11.30 -8.90
N TRP A 166 -11.57 -10.78 -8.96
CA TRP A 166 -11.26 -9.58 -9.73
C TRP A 166 -12.01 -9.72 -11.07
N PRO A 167 -12.77 -8.70 -11.51
CA PRO A 167 -13.39 -8.77 -12.83
C PRO A 167 -12.30 -9.00 -13.87
N PRO A 168 -12.60 -9.80 -14.91
CA PRO A 168 -11.66 -10.17 -15.95
C PRO A 168 -11.09 -8.97 -16.69
#